data_2cb7f2c2d9114e371724bf572ea8212b
#
_entry.id   2cb7f2c2d9114e371724bf572ea8212b
#
_cell.length_a   1.000
_cell.length_b   1.000
_cell.length_c   1.000
_cell.angle_alpha   90.00
_cell.angle_beta   90.00
_cell.angle_gamma   90.00
#
_symmetry.space_group_name_H-M   'P 1'
#
loop_
_entity.id
_entity.type
_entity.pdbx_description
1 polymer ?
#
loop_
_entity_poly.entity_id
_entity_poly.type
_entity_poly.pdbx_seq_one_letter_code
_entity_poly.pdbx_strand_id
1 'polypeptide(L)'
;RDRSPSRGLGDVYKRQINDRGVLVDRELVEQSITCDLLHKDIVTNRAYEVTGLENPNSVSQLKGWLSERGVEIDSLSKGAVAELIEDADGEVLEALKLRLLMAKTSVKKYEAIERSVCSDGRVHGLLQFYGANRTGRWAGRLVQVQNLPQNHISDLELARSLVRRGQFEELELFYESTPNVLSELIRTAFIPKEGCRFIVADFSAIEARVLAWLSGEQWRLDVFATHGKIYEASASAMFGVPIEEITKGSPLRQKGKIAELALGYGGAVGALTSMGALAMGLSEEELPGLVSTWRNANPHITQFWWDVDEAAVRAVRERKETQVGLIRFQYASGILFAMLPSGRKLAYVKPRMGVNKYGRDGLTYEGVGENKKWERMDTYGPKLVENIVQGTSRDILAEAMMRLNKAGFSIVFHVHDEAVLEVPEGKSSVEEVCRIMAEPPSWVHGLPLRADGYECQFYKKD
;
A
#
# COMPACT_ATOMS: atom_id res chain seq x y z
N ARG A 1 -15.89 -9.90 23.66
CA ARG A 1 -14.47 -9.93 23.29
C ARG A 1 -14.23 -11.16 22.45
N ASP A 2 -13.69 -10.98 21.25
CA ASP A 2 -13.30 -12.08 20.37
C ASP A 2 -12.14 -12.84 21.03
N ARG A 3 -12.33 -14.15 21.23
CA ARG A 3 -11.35 -15.03 21.88
C ARG A 3 -10.57 -15.89 20.86
N SER A 4 -10.56 -15.50 19.56
CA SER A 4 -9.81 -16.26 18.58
C SER A 4 -8.31 -16.29 18.94
N PRO A 5 -7.63 -17.44 18.84
CA PRO A 5 -6.20 -17.57 19.18
C PRO A 5 -5.33 -16.56 18.41
N SER A 6 -5.67 -16.28 17.15
CA SER A 6 -4.95 -15.35 16.30
C SER A 6 -4.96 -13.89 16.80
N ARG A 7 -5.99 -13.50 17.58
CA ARG A 7 -6.06 -12.14 18.14
C ARG A 7 -5.15 -11.97 19.36
N GLY A 8 -5.17 -12.91 20.30
CA GLY A 8 -4.34 -12.86 21.51
C GLY A 8 -2.85 -13.00 21.20
N LEU A 9 -2.49 -13.94 20.36
CA LEU A 9 -1.12 -14.19 19.93
C LEU A 9 -0.57 -13.03 19.09
N GLY A 10 -1.39 -12.44 18.21
CA GLY A 10 -1.01 -11.25 17.44
C GLY A 10 -0.74 -10.01 18.28
N ASP A 11 -1.40 -9.87 19.44
CA ASP A 11 -1.15 -8.71 20.33
C ASP A 11 0.14 -8.89 21.15
N VAL A 12 0.39 -10.09 21.67
CA VAL A 12 1.67 -10.41 22.37
C VAL A 12 2.84 -10.20 21.42
N TYR A 13 2.74 -10.70 20.21
CA TYR A 13 3.80 -10.59 19.21
C TYR A 13 4.06 -9.14 18.77
N LYS A 14 3.01 -8.34 18.60
CA LYS A 14 3.14 -6.91 18.30
C LYS A 14 3.97 -6.15 19.34
N ARG A 15 3.77 -6.46 20.62
CA ARG A 15 4.57 -5.83 21.69
C ARG A 15 6.05 -6.15 21.48
N GLN A 16 6.41 -7.39 21.17
CA GLN A 16 7.80 -7.77 20.92
C GLN A 16 8.42 -7.01 19.73
N ILE A 17 7.70 -6.85 18.61
CA ILE A 17 8.19 -6.07 17.45
C ILE A 17 8.36 -4.60 17.83
N ASN A 18 7.34 -3.99 18.46
CA ASN A 18 7.40 -2.60 18.86
C ASN A 18 8.48 -2.34 19.93
N ASP A 19 8.65 -3.26 20.86
CA ASP A 19 9.65 -3.13 21.93
C ASP A 19 11.08 -3.34 21.39
N ARG A 20 11.25 -4.19 20.36
CA ARG A 20 12.54 -4.37 19.69
C ARG A 20 12.95 -3.14 18.90
N GLY A 21 12.02 -2.53 18.18
CA GLY A 21 12.26 -1.40 17.30
C GLY A 21 13.23 -1.71 16.17
N VAL A 22 13.58 -0.69 15.42
CA VAL A 22 14.57 -0.74 14.31
C VAL A 22 15.60 0.36 14.44
N LEU A 23 16.85 0.03 14.16
CA LEU A 23 17.97 0.98 14.21
C LEU A 23 17.87 1.98 13.06
N VAL A 24 18.30 3.21 13.33
CA VAL A 24 18.26 4.32 12.38
C VAL A 24 19.67 4.83 12.09
N ASP A 25 19.96 5.06 10.82
CA ASP A 25 21.13 5.81 10.38
C ASP A 25 20.92 7.31 10.66
N ARG A 26 21.32 7.74 11.84
CA ARG A 26 21.13 9.12 12.32
C ARG A 26 21.83 10.14 11.45
N GLU A 27 23.05 9.81 10.98
CA GLU A 27 23.82 10.68 10.10
C GLU A 27 23.08 10.95 8.80
N LEU A 28 22.51 9.91 8.15
CA LEU A 28 21.68 10.09 6.98
C LEU A 28 20.46 10.97 7.25
N VAL A 29 19.78 10.78 8.39
CA VAL A 29 18.59 11.56 8.77
C VAL A 29 18.95 13.03 8.96
N GLU A 30 19.98 13.35 9.74
CA GLU A 30 20.45 14.70 10.02
C GLU A 30 20.90 15.42 8.72
N GLN A 31 21.68 14.74 7.88
CA GLN A 31 22.14 15.30 6.61
C GLN A 31 21.01 15.47 5.60
N SER A 32 20.01 14.59 5.59
CA SER A 32 18.82 14.76 4.73
C SER A 32 18.00 15.99 5.13
N ILE A 33 17.85 16.27 6.42
CA ILE A 33 17.19 17.48 6.92
C ILE A 33 17.98 18.72 6.51
N THR A 34 19.29 18.70 6.70
CA THR A 34 20.19 19.79 6.33
C THR A 34 20.13 20.07 4.82
N CYS A 35 20.22 19.03 3.99
CA CYS A 35 20.12 19.11 2.54
C CYS A 35 18.81 19.76 2.08
N ASP A 36 17.68 19.36 2.66
CA ASP A 36 16.37 19.93 2.32
C ASP A 36 16.26 21.40 2.72
N LEU A 37 16.78 21.79 3.89
CA LEU A 37 16.77 23.18 4.32
C LEU A 37 17.57 24.06 3.36
N LEU A 38 18.79 23.66 2.99
CA LEU A 38 19.61 24.38 2.02
C LEU A 38 18.94 24.47 0.66
N HIS A 39 18.40 23.37 0.16
CA HIS A 39 17.68 23.35 -1.12
C HIS A 39 16.43 24.25 -1.09
N LYS A 40 15.66 24.25 0.00
CA LYS A 40 14.50 25.13 0.16
C LYS A 40 14.88 26.60 0.17
N ASP A 41 15.97 26.98 0.81
CA ASP A 41 16.43 28.35 0.81
C ASP A 41 16.79 28.80 -0.63
N ILE A 42 17.52 27.97 -1.38
CA ILE A 42 17.86 28.23 -2.78
C ILE A 42 16.58 28.40 -3.62
N VAL A 43 15.63 27.44 -3.52
CA VAL A 43 14.39 27.47 -4.30
C VAL A 43 13.50 28.66 -3.91
N THR A 44 13.43 29.00 -2.62
CA THR A 44 12.64 30.15 -2.13
C THR A 44 13.23 31.48 -2.62
N ASN A 45 14.55 31.63 -2.55
CA ASN A 45 15.23 32.82 -3.06
C ASN A 45 15.00 32.96 -4.56
N ARG A 46 15.13 31.88 -5.32
CA ARG A 46 14.85 31.89 -6.75
C ARG A 46 13.39 32.22 -7.06
N ALA A 47 12.46 31.70 -6.31
CA ALA A 47 11.03 32.01 -6.45
C ALA A 47 10.75 33.51 -6.12
N TYR A 48 11.44 34.07 -5.13
CA TYR A 48 11.38 35.52 -4.84
C TYR A 48 11.91 36.37 -6.01
N GLU A 49 13.06 36.00 -6.57
CA GLU A 49 13.64 36.69 -7.74
C GLU A 49 12.70 36.71 -8.95
N VAL A 50 12.06 35.56 -9.23
CA VAL A 50 11.14 35.41 -10.37
C VAL A 50 9.81 36.12 -10.14
N THR A 51 9.25 36.07 -8.94
CA THR A 51 7.89 36.53 -8.68
C THR A 51 7.83 37.91 -8.01
N GLY A 52 8.86 38.33 -7.30
CA GLY A 52 8.86 39.51 -6.45
C GLY A 52 7.93 39.40 -5.23
N LEU A 53 7.38 38.23 -4.94
CA LEU A 53 6.44 38.01 -3.84
C LEU A 53 7.16 37.89 -2.50
N GLU A 54 6.67 38.54 -1.47
CA GLU A 54 7.20 38.45 -0.11
C GLU A 54 7.20 37.00 0.40
N ASN A 55 6.15 36.24 0.07
CA ASN A 55 6.07 34.83 0.35
C ASN A 55 5.64 34.03 -0.90
N PRO A 56 6.59 33.59 -1.74
CA PRO A 56 6.27 32.82 -2.96
C PRO A 56 5.53 31.52 -2.71
N ASN A 57 5.57 30.98 -1.46
CA ASN A 57 4.85 29.77 -1.08
C ASN A 57 3.40 30.05 -0.65
N SER A 58 3.00 31.29 -0.49
CA SER A 58 1.63 31.69 -0.17
C SER A 58 0.69 31.42 -1.34
N VAL A 59 -0.34 30.60 -1.11
CA VAL A 59 -1.36 30.26 -2.12
C VAL A 59 -2.06 31.53 -2.64
N SER A 60 -2.39 32.48 -1.76
CA SER A 60 -3.09 33.71 -2.13
C SER A 60 -2.21 34.65 -2.94
N GLN A 61 -0.95 34.85 -2.52
CA GLN A 61 -0.01 35.74 -3.24
C GLN A 61 0.32 35.18 -4.63
N LEU A 62 0.60 33.85 -4.72
CA LEU A 62 0.94 33.25 -6.01
C LEU A 62 -0.26 33.22 -6.96
N LYS A 63 -1.50 33.01 -6.48
CA LYS A 63 -2.70 33.15 -7.33
C LYS A 63 -2.88 34.57 -7.88
N GLY A 64 -2.70 35.59 -7.04
CA GLY A 64 -2.76 37.00 -7.49
C GLY A 64 -1.72 37.29 -8.56
N TRP A 65 -0.48 36.84 -8.35
CA TRP A 65 0.62 36.99 -9.31
C TRP A 65 0.37 36.30 -10.65
N LEU A 66 -0.25 35.10 -10.62
CA LEU A 66 -0.65 34.34 -11.82
C LEU A 66 -1.80 35.05 -12.56
N SER A 67 -2.83 35.51 -11.82
CA SER A 67 -3.97 36.24 -12.40
C SER A 67 -3.54 37.52 -13.10
N GLU A 68 -2.58 38.30 -12.54
CA GLU A 68 -1.99 39.48 -13.18
C GLU A 68 -1.31 39.13 -14.52
N ARG A 69 -0.94 37.88 -14.76
CA ARG A 69 -0.33 37.37 -15.99
C ARG A 69 -1.30 36.61 -16.88
N GLY A 70 -2.60 36.71 -16.57
CA GLY A 70 -3.68 36.10 -17.36
C GLY A 70 -3.89 34.62 -17.10
N VAL A 71 -3.30 34.08 -16.02
CA VAL A 71 -3.46 32.67 -15.64
C VAL A 71 -4.42 32.55 -14.44
N GLU A 72 -5.64 32.11 -14.70
CA GLU A 72 -6.66 31.90 -13.68
C GLU A 72 -6.59 30.45 -13.17
N ILE A 73 -6.59 30.27 -11.87
CA ILE A 73 -6.50 28.95 -11.25
C ILE A 73 -7.32 28.84 -9.95
N ASP A 74 -8.16 27.82 -9.87
CA ASP A 74 -8.98 27.56 -8.68
C ASP A 74 -8.18 26.91 -7.55
N SER A 75 -7.17 26.11 -7.88
CA SER A 75 -6.38 25.35 -6.91
C SER A 75 -4.92 25.29 -7.31
N LEU A 76 -4.01 25.46 -6.34
CA LEU A 76 -2.57 25.19 -6.48
C LEU A 76 -2.21 23.77 -5.96
N SER A 77 -3.13 22.80 -6.11
CA SER A 77 -2.83 21.38 -5.86
C SER A 77 -1.79 20.86 -6.86
N LYS A 78 -1.09 19.79 -6.51
CA LYS A 78 -0.06 19.20 -7.37
C LYS A 78 -0.58 18.87 -8.78
N GLY A 79 -1.82 18.33 -8.89
CA GLY A 79 -2.44 18.00 -10.18
C GLY A 79 -2.73 19.25 -11.01
N ALA A 80 -3.41 20.25 -10.43
CA ALA A 80 -3.74 21.49 -11.13
C ALA A 80 -2.49 22.27 -11.59
N VAL A 81 -1.43 22.28 -10.78
CA VAL A 81 -0.16 22.92 -11.18
C VAL A 81 0.53 22.12 -12.28
N ALA A 82 0.47 20.78 -12.25
CA ALA A 82 1.07 19.95 -13.30
C ALA A 82 0.39 20.15 -14.65
N GLU A 83 -0.94 20.27 -14.69
CA GLU A 83 -1.70 20.58 -15.91
C GLU A 83 -1.33 21.95 -16.48
N LEU A 84 -1.17 22.98 -15.63
CA LEU A 84 -0.78 24.31 -16.09
C LEU A 84 0.65 24.37 -16.64
N ILE A 85 1.55 23.55 -16.13
CA ILE A 85 2.95 23.51 -16.59
C ILE A 85 3.04 23.06 -18.07
N GLU A 86 2.08 22.28 -18.56
CA GLU A 86 2.07 21.79 -19.95
C GLU A 86 1.91 22.95 -20.96
N ASP A 87 1.15 23.98 -20.60
CA ASP A 87 0.83 25.13 -21.46
C ASP A 87 1.56 26.42 -21.04
N ALA A 88 2.31 26.42 -19.93
CA ALA A 88 2.98 27.59 -19.40
C ALA A 88 4.37 27.80 -20.03
N ASP A 89 4.77 29.06 -20.14
CA ASP A 89 6.11 29.47 -20.58
C ASP A 89 6.74 30.54 -19.68
N GLY A 90 7.99 30.92 -19.96
CA GLY A 90 8.71 32.00 -19.33
C GLY A 90 8.68 31.97 -17.79
N GLU A 91 8.43 33.15 -17.18
CA GLU A 91 8.40 33.30 -15.72
C GLU A 91 7.27 32.49 -15.04
N VAL A 92 6.13 32.32 -15.74
CA VAL A 92 5.00 31.55 -15.22
C VAL A 92 5.38 30.06 -15.07
N LEU A 93 5.99 29.47 -16.09
CA LEU A 93 6.48 28.10 -16.06
C LEU A 93 7.49 27.89 -14.92
N GLU A 94 8.44 28.83 -14.79
CA GLU A 94 9.46 28.77 -13.75
C GLU A 94 8.84 28.87 -12.34
N ALA A 95 7.95 29.83 -12.12
CA ALA A 95 7.25 29.98 -10.84
C ALA A 95 6.43 28.76 -10.45
N LEU A 96 5.73 28.11 -11.41
CA LEU A 96 4.97 26.90 -11.19
C LEU A 96 5.88 25.69 -10.85
N LYS A 97 7.02 25.54 -11.54
CA LYS A 97 8.02 24.53 -11.22
C LYS A 97 8.60 24.71 -9.80
N LEU A 98 8.98 25.94 -9.45
CA LEU A 98 9.48 26.27 -8.11
C LEU A 98 8.41 26.01 -7.05
N ARG A 99 7.14 26.31 -7.33
CA ARG A 99 6.01 25.99 -6.45
C ARG A 99 5.90 24.49 -6.16
N LEU A 100 6.06 23.62 -7.17
CA LEU A 100 6.05 22.16 -6.97
C LEU A 100 7.22 21.70 -6.10
N LEU A 101 8.40 22.28 -6.26
CA LEU A 101 9.58 21.96 -5.43
C LEU A 101 9.36 22.38 -3.98
N MET A 102 8.88 23.59 -3.72
CA MET A 102 8.59 24.10 -2.37
C MET A 102 7.47 23.30 -1.68
N ALA A 103 6.49 22.79 -2.43
CA ALA A 103 5.36 22.04 -1.88
C ALA A 103 5.72 20.62 -1.44
N LYS A 104 6.91 20.11 -1.76
CA LYS A 104 7.31 18.76 -1.36
C LYS A 104 7.53 18.67 0.15
N THR A 105 6.89 17.67 0.77
CA THR A 105 6.86 17.48 2.22
C THR A 105 7.61 16.22 2.67
N SER A 106 8.41 15.60 1.79
CA SER A 106 9.09 14.34 2.04
C SER A 106 9.97 14.38 3.31
N VAL A 107 10.60 15.51 3.55
CA VAL A 107 11.51 15.73 4.69
C VAL A 107 10.82 15.66 6.04
N LYS A 108 9.51 15.95 6.12
CA LYS A 108 8.74 15.74 7.36
C LYS A 108 8.84 14.30 7.89
N LYS A 109 9.16 13.34 7.03
CA LYS A 109 9.41 11.96 7.46
C LYS A 109 10.75 11.81 8.17
N TYR A 110 11.81 12.50 7.72
CA TYR A 110 13.10 12.51 8.42
C TYR A 110 12.97 13.18 9.79
N GLU A 111 12.30 14.32 9.88
CA GLU A 111 12.00 14.97 11.16
C GLU A 111 11.16 14.06 12.09
N ALA A 112 10.21 13.29 11.53
CA ALA A 112 9.45 12.33 12.31
C ALA A 112 10.33 11.17 12.81
N ILE A 113 11.28 10.69 12.01
CA ILE A 113 12.26 9.69 12.42
C ILE A 113 13.13 10.27 13.52
N GLU A 114 13.75 11.44 13.32
CA GLU A 114 14.64 12.10 14.28
C GLU A 114 13.98 12.26 15.66
N ARG A 115 12.74 12.78 15.69
CA ARG A 115 11.97 12.93 16.94
C ARG A 115 11.55 11.61 17.59
N SER A 116 11.59 10.50 16.85
CA SER A 116 11.14 9.18 17.32
C SER A 116 12.29 8.27 17.73
N VAL A 117 13.54 8.63 17.41
CA VAL A 117 14.73 7.83 17.78
C VAL A 117 14.94 7.91 19.29
N CYS A 118 15.05 6.74 19.92
CA CYS A 118 15.33 6.61 21.35
C CYS A 118 16.83 6.63 21.63
N SER A 119 17.21 6.58 22.93
CA SER A 119 18.62 6.64 23.37
C SER A 119 19.49 5.49 22.86
N ASP A 120 18.87 4.35 22.53
CA ASP A 120 19.54 3.17 21.93
C ASP A 120 19.70 3.27 20.41
N GLY A 121 19.34 4.40 19.78
CA GLY A 121 19.42 4.63 18.34
C GLY A 121 18.28 4.00 17.54
N ARG A 122 17.28 3.40 18.20
CA ARG A 122 16.15 2.73 17.54
C ARG A 122 14.87 3.54 17.61
N VAL A 123 13.99 3.31 16.63
CA VAL A 123 12.59 3.76 16.69
C VAL A 123 11.73 2.59 17.14
N HIS A 124 11.02 2.78 18.24
CA HIS A 124 10.11 1.82 18.84
C HIS A 124 8.64 2.20 18.54
N GLY A 125 7.72 1.23 18.65
CA GLY A 125 6.30 1.51 18.58
C GLY A 125 5.78 1.89 17.19
N LEU A 126 6.42 1.46 16.11
CA LEU A 126 6.08 1.78 14.71
C LEU A 126 4.71 1.25 14.27
N LEU A 127 4.13 0.28 14.96
CA LEU A 127 2.95 -0.44 14.53
C LEU A 127 1.80 -0.34 15.55
N GLN A 128 0.62 -0.03 15.06
CA GLN A 128 -0.63 -0.08 15.81
C GLN A 128 -1.39 -1.37 15.48
N PHE A 129 -1.55 -2.22 16.49
CA PHE A 129 -2.35 -3.43 16.35
C PHE A 129 -3.83 -3.08 16.09
N TYR A 130 -4.41 -3.75 15.09
CA TYR A 130 -5.81 -3.54 14.70
C TYR A 130 -6.10 -2.07 14.31
N GLY A 131 -5.12 -1.37 13.74
CA GLY A 131 -5.26 0.05 13.40
C GLY A 131 -6.24 0.30 12.26
N ALA A 132 -6.35 -0.63 11.32
CA ALA A 132 -7.39 -0.64 10.31
C ALA A 132 -8.64 -1.38 10.84
N ASN A 133 -9.59 -0.62 11.39
CA ASN A 133 -10.73 -1.16 12.15
C ASN A 133 -11.59 -2.19 11.39
N ARG A 134 -11.67 -2.13 10.06
CA ARG A 134 -12.53 -3.01 9.25
C ARG A 134 -11.92 -4.37 9.02
N THR A 135 -10.64 -4.43 8.73
CA THR A 135 -9.92 -5.67 8.35
C THR A 135 -9.09 -6.24 9.48
N GLY A 136 -8.77 -5.40 10.48
CA GLY A 136 -7.87 -5.74 11.57
C GLY A 136 -6.39 -5.73 11.16
N ARG A 137 -6.06 -5.14 9.99
CA ARG A 137 -4.67 -4.92 9.57
C ARG A 137 -3.97 -3.98 10.57
N TRP A 138 -2.66 -4.08 10.68
CA TRP A 138 -1.85 -3.11 11.42
C TRP A 138 -1.83 -1.77 10.69
N ALA A 139 -1.81 -0.69 11.43
CA ALA A 139 -1.54 0.64 10.89
C ALA A 139 -0.16 1.13 11.33
N GLY A 140 0.50 1.91 10.49
CA GLY A 140 1.73 2.59 10.85
C GLY A 140 1.49 3.69 11.89
N ARG A 141 2.47 3.87 12.77
CA ARG A 141 2.54 4.98 13.75
C ARG A 141 3.83 5.75 13.56
N LEU A 142 3.93 6.92 14.18
CA LEU A 142 5.13 7.75 14.14
C LEU A 142 5.54 8.06 12.69
N VAL A 143 6.49 7.34 12.17
CA VAL A 143 7.00 7.48 10.79
C VAL A 143 6.03 6.97 9.73
N GLN A 144 5.10 6.08 10.09
CA GLN A 144 4.17 5.41 9.16
C GLN A 144 4.91 4.67 8.04
N VAL A 145 5.72 3.68 8.41
CA VAL A 145 6.57 2.90 7.49
C VAL A 145 5.83 2.29 6.30
N GLN A 146 4.53 2.02 6.44
CA GLN A 146 3.66 1.49 5.38
C GLN A 146 3.40 2.48 4.23
N ASN A 147 3.61 3.79 4.47
CA ASN A 147 3.34 4.87 3.52
C ASN A 147 4.62 5.58 3.07
N LEU A 148 5.76 4.92 3.16
CA LEU A 148 7.02 5.48 2.66
C LEU A 148 7.09 5.32 1.13
N PRO A 149 7.67 6.30 0.41
CA PRO A 149 7.86 6.22 -1.03
C PRO A 149 8.66 4.97 -1.44
N GLN A 150 8.44 4.49 -2.65
CA GLN A 150 9.25 3.42 -3.24
C GLN A 150 10.58 3.99 -3.73
N ASN A 151 11.56 3.11 -3.90
CA ASN A 151 12.85 3.45 -4.46
C ASN A 151 12.84 3.16 -5.96
N HIS A 152 13.17 4.17 -6.79
CA HIS A 152 13.26 4.06 -8.25
C HIS A 152 14.63 4.50 -8.76
N ILE A 153 15.46 5.08 -7.91
CA ILE A 153 16.84 5.49 -8.22
C ILE A 153 17.66 4.25 -8.53
N SER A 154 18.31 4.23 -9.69
CA SER A 154 19.11 3.09 -10.16
C SER A 154 20.35 2.84 -9.30
N ASP A 155 20.97 3.90 -8.78
CA ASP A 155 22.11 3.84 -7.87
C ASP A 155 21.75 4.44 -6.50
N LEU A 156 20.99 3.66 -5.75
CA LEU A 156 20.51 4.05 -4.42
C LEU A 156 21.65 4.18 -3.40
N GLU A 157 22.72 3.38 -3.53
CA GLU A 157 23.87 3.42 -2.64
C GLU A 157 24.70 4.69 -2.84
N LEU A 158 24.93 5.11 -4.08
CA LEU A 158 25.61 6.36 -4.38
C LEU A 158 24.83 7.56 -3.82
N ALA A 159 23.51 7.65 -4.15
CA ALA A 159 22.66 8.74 -3.67
C ALA A 159 22.68 8.83 -2.13
N ARG A 160 22.56 7.68 -1.45
CA ARG A 160 22.62 7.56 0.00
C ARG A 160 23.98 8.00 0.56
N SER A 161 25.08 7.59 -0.08
CA SER A 161 26.44 7.95 0.32
C SER A 161 26.72 9.46 0.20
N LEU A 162 26.27 10.08 -0.91
CA LEU A 162 26.43 11.53 -1.14
C LEU A 162 25.69 12.34 -0.07
N VAL A 163 24.41 12.02 0.19
CA VAL A 163 23.63 12.71 1.22
C VAL A 163 24.26 12.52 2.59
N ARG A 164 24.61 11.28 2.96
CA ARG A 164 25.20 10.97 4.26
C ARG A 164 26.49 11.71 4.54
N ARG A 165 27.31 11.97 3.51
CA ARG A 165 28.58 12.70 3.61
C ARG A 165 28.42 14.22 3.48
N GLY A 166 27.21 14.73 3.27
CA GLY A 166 26.97 16.15 3.06
C GLY A 166 27.46 16.69 1.71
N GLN A 167 27.64 15.80 0.71
CA GLN A 167 28.10 16.14 -0.64
C GLN A 167 26.92 16.56 -1.51
N PHE A 168 26.30 17.69 -1.19
CA PHE A 168 25.03 18.10 -1.80
C PHE A 168 25.22 18.72 -3.20
N GLU A 169 26.36 19.31 -3.49
CA GLU A 169 26.67 19.82 -4.83
C GLU A 169 26.81 18.66 -5.82
N GLU A 170 27.50 17.58 -5.42
CA GLU A 170 27.61 16.36 -6.23
C GLU A 170 26.26 15.68 -6.40
N LEU A 171 25.39 15.71 -5.37
CA LEU A 171 24.04 15.19 -5.49
C LEU A 171 23.24 15.90 -6.60
N GLU A 172 23.31 17.24 -6.66
CA GLU A 172 22.64 18.02 -7.69
C GLU A 172 23.22 17.82 -9.09
N LEU A 173 24.51 17.44 -9.16
CA LEU A 173 25.17 17.13 -10.43
C LEU A 173 24.70 15.78 -11.01
N PHE A 174 24.47 14.76 -10.15
CA PHE A 174 24.10 13.42 -10.58
C PHE A 174 22.59 13.22 -10.71
N TYR A 175 21.77 14.01 -10.03
CA TYR A 175 20.33 13.82 -9.95
C TYR A 175 19.57 15.11 -10.25
N GLU A 176 18.55 15.03 -11.10
CA GLU A 176 17.77 16.19 -11.53
C GLU A 176 16.96 16.88 -10.41
N SER A 177 16.67 16.17 -9.33
CA SER A 177 15.79 16.68 -8.27
C SER A 177 16.18 16.17 -6.89
N THR A 178 16.88 17.01 -6.12
CA THR A 178 17.22 16.78 -4.71
C THR A 178 16.02 16.35 -3.87
N PRO A 179 14.84 16.99 -3.92
CA PRO A 179 13.69 16.53 -3.13
C PRO A 179 13.15 15.15 -3.54
N ASN A 180 13.31 14.74 -4.81
CA ASN A 180 12.96 13.38 -5.22
C ASN A 180 13.92 12.36 -4.62
N VAL A 181 15.23 12.63 -4.71
CA VAL A 181 16.26 11.78 -4.11
C VAL A 181 16.01 11.61 -2.62
N LEU A 182 15.84 12.72 -1.88
CA LEU A 182 15.56 12.66 -0.45
C LEU A 182 14.30 11.86 -0.14
N SER A 183 13.24 11.99 -0.96
CA SER A 183 12.02 11.21 -0.80
C SER A 183 12.26 9.71 -0.94
N GLU A 184 13.04 9.30 -1.92
CA GLU A 184 13.34 7.89 -2.18
C GLU A 184 14.33 7.28 -1.18
N LEU A 185 15.18 8.10 -0.55
CA LEU A 185 16.14 7.65 0.47
C LEU A 185 15.52 7.40 1.85
N ILE A 186 14.27 7.81 2.13
CA ILE A 186 13.67 7.73 3.47
C ILE A 186 13.71 6.30 4.03
N ARG A 187 13.40 5.29 3.21
CA ARG A 187 13.44 3.88 3.63
C ARG A 187 14.82 3.45 4.08
N THR A 188 15.86 3.96 3.42
CA THR A 188 17.26 3.59 3.66
C THR A 188 17.80 4.12 4.99
N ALA A 189 17.03 4.98 5.67
CA ALA A 189 17.36 5.39 7.04
C ALA A 189 17.22 4.26 8.07
N PHE A 190 16.44 3.20 7.76
CA PHE A 190 16.35 2.02 8.61
C PHE A 190 17.47 1.03 8.26
N ILE A 191 18.29 0.70 9.26
CA ILE A 191 19.47 -0.15 9.10
C ILE A 191 19.45 -1.30 10.12
N PRO A 192 20.07 -2.45 9.82
CA PRO A 192 20.30 -3.47 10.83
C PRO A 192 21.39 -3.02 11.81
N LYS A 193 21.45 -3.65 12.99
CA LYS A 193 22.57 -3.44 13.91
C LYS A 193 23.87 -4.02 13.32
N GLU A 194 24.99 -3.57 13.84
CA GLU A 194 26.32 -4.06 13.47
C GLU A 194 26.42 -5.58 13.55
N GLY A 195 27.04 -6.21 12.54
CA GLY A 195 27.15 -7.66 12.39
C GLY A 195 25.85 -8.35 11.99
N CYS A 196 24.84 -7.59 11.56
CA CYS A 196 23.58 -8.12 11.04
C CYS A 196 23.26 -7.52 9.65
N ARG A 197 22.37 -8.20 8.96
CA ARG A 197 21.72 -7.71 7.76
C ARG A 197 20.20 -7.79 7.89
N PHE A 198 19.47 -7.11 7.04
CA PHE A 198 18.06 -7.39 6.87
C PHE A 198 17.83 -8.55 5.91
N ILE A 199 16.92 -9.43 6.26
CA ILE A 199 16.21 -10.29 5.32
C ILE A 199 14.79 -9.76 5.23
N VAL A 200 14.39 -9.37 4.03
CA VAL A 200 13.04 -8.88 3.72
C VAL A 200 12.32 -9.99 2.98
N ALA A 201 11.18 -10.42 3.47
CA ALA A 201 10.37 -11.46 2.85
C ALA A 201 8.93 -10.96 2.69
N ASP A 202 8.39 -11.06 1.47
CA ASP A 202 7.07 -10.56 1.07
C ASP A 202 6.23 -11.71 0.49
N PHE A 203 4.95 -11.75 0.82
CA PHE A 203 4.05 -12.69 0.17
C PHE A 203 3.78 -12.28 -1.28
N SER A 204 4.03 -13.19 -2.20
CA SER A 204 3.76 -12.97 -3.61
C SER A 204 2.25 -12.94 -3.89
N ALA A 205 1.71 -11.76 -4.21
CA ALA A 205 0.31 -11.54 -4.60
C ALA A 205 -0.74 -12.14 -3.62
N ILE A 206 -0.55 -11.98 -2.32
CA ILE A 206 -1.38 -12.67 -1.30
C ILE A 206 -2.88 -12.39 -1.45
N GLU A 207 -3.28 -11.15 -1.69
CA GLU A 207 -4.70 -10.81 -1.83
C GLU A 207 -5.32 -11.48 -3.07
N ALA A 208 -4.60 -11.54 -4.19
CA ALA A 208 -5.07 -12.24 -5.39
C ALA A 208 -5.18 -13.76 -5.19
N ARG A 209 -4.25 -14.35 -4.45
CA ARG A 209 -4.29 -15.77 -4.07
C ARG A 209 -5.47 -16.07 -3.15
N VAL A 210 -5.66 -15.27 -2.11
CA VAL A 210 -6.78 -15.43 -1.16
C VAL A 210 -8.13 -15.21 -1.85
N LEU A 211 -8.23 -14.22 -2.75
CA LEU A 211 -9.45 -13.99 -3.54
C LEU A 211 -9.80 -15.20 -4.41
N ALA A 212 -8.81 -15.74 -5.15
CA ALA A 212 -9.00 -16.94 -5.97
C ALA A 212 -9.42 -18.16 -5.12
N TRP A 213 -8.79 -18.34 -3.96
CA TRP A 213 -9.08 -19.44 -3.05
C TRP A 213 -10.51 -19.36 -2.46
N LEU A 214 -10.90 -18.19 -1.97
CA LEU A 214 -12.23 -18.01 -1.37
C LEU A 214 -13.36 -18.09 -2.40
N SER A 215 -13.13 -17.66 -3.63
CA SER A 215 -14.11 -17.72 -4.72
C SER A 215 -14.12 -19.06 -5.47
N GLY A 216 -13.07 -19.88 -5.33
CA GLY A 216 -12.93 -21.12 -6.10
C GLY A 216 -12.54 -20.89 -7.56
N GLU A 217 -11.85 -19.80 -7.90
CA GLU A 217 -11.38 -19.50 -9.27
C GLU A 217 -10.17 -20.37 -9.62
N GLN A 218 -10.44 -21.59 -10.09
CA GLN A 218 -9.47 -22.68 -10.18
C GLN A 218 -8.28 -22.37 -11.10
N TRP A 219 -8.51 -21.78 -12.27
CA TRP A 219 -7.41 -21.45 -13.18
C TRP A 219 -6.34 -20.57 -12.55
N ARG A 220 -6.76 -19.63 -11.66
CA ARG A 220 -5.84 -18.77 -10.92
C ARG A 220 -5.05 -19.56 -9.88
N LEU A 221 -5.70 -20.49 -9.18
CA LEU A 221 -5.04 -21.36 -8.21
C LEU A 221 -3.97 -22.22 -8.91
N ASP A 222 -4.28 -22.73 -10.10
CA ASP A 222 -3.33 -23.51 -10.91
C ASP A 222 -2.13 -22.67 -11.33
N VAL A 223 -2.37 -21.41 -11.76
CA VAL A 223 -1.29 -20.43 -12.06
C VAL A 223 -0.42 -20.20 -10.84
N PHE A 224 -1.02 -20.00 -9.68
CA PHE A 224 -0.28 -19.76 -8.43
C PHE A 224 0.46 -20.98 -7.91
N ALA A 225 -0.05 -22.18 -8.17
CA ALA A 225 0.61 -23.45 -7.82
C ALA A 225 1.81 -23.77 -8.72
N THR A 226 1.85 -23.20 -9.92
CA THR A 226 2.91 -23.47 -10.92
C THR A 226 3.90 -22.32 -11.00
N HIS A 227 3.74 -21.41 -11.97
CA HIS A 227 4.72 -20.37 -12.27
C HIS A 227 4.43 -19.01 -11.61
N GLY A 228 3.20 -18.78 -11.10
CA GLY A 228 2.79 -17.56 -10.41
C GLY A 228 2.70 -16.27 -11.25
N LYS A 229 2.85 -16.35 -12.57
CA LYS A 229 2.82 -15.21 -13.49
C LYS A 229 1.39 -14.72 -13.74
N ILE A 230 0.76 -14.17 -12.70
CA ILE A 230 -0.67 -13.83 -12.73
C ILE A 230 -1.01 -12.75 -13.77
N TYR A 231 -0.14 -11.79 -14.02
CA TYR A 231 -0.41 -10.72 -14.99
C TYR A 231 -0.43 -11.24 -16.42
N GLU A 232 0.54 -12.11 -16.76
CA GLU A 232 0.62 -12.78 -18.03
C GLU A 232 -0.54 -13.75 -18.23
N ALA A 233 -0.86 -14.53 -17.20
CA ALA A 233 -1.96 -15.48 -17.22
C ALA A 233 -3.33 -14.78 -17.33
N SER A 234 -3.53 -13.65 -16.63
CA SER A 234 -4.73 -12.85 -16.76
C SER A 234 -4.89 -12.29 -18.17
N ALA A 235 -3.82 -11.75 -18.73
CA ALA A 235 -3.83 -11.29 -20.14
C ALA A 235 -4.12 -12.43 -21.10
N SER A 236 -3.54 -13.61 -20.90
CA SER A 236 -3.83 -14.82 -21.69
C SER A 236 -5.32 -15.20 -21.61
N ALA A 237 -5.87 -15.28 -20.41
CA ALA A 237 -7.28 -15.61 -20.19
C ALA A 237 -8.24 -14.57 -20.79
N MET A 238 -7.86 -13.29 -20.76
CA MET A 238 -8.67 -12.18 -21.28
C MET A 238 -8.66 -12.10 -22.80
N PHE A 239 -7.52 -12.32 -23.43
CA PHE A 239 -7.32 -12.04 -24.86
C PHE A 239 -7.12 -13.28 -25.72
N GLY A 240 -7.07 -14.48 -25.13
CA GLY A 240 -6.88 -15.74 -25.84
C GLY A 240 -5.50 -15.92 -26.47
N VAL A 241 -4.49 -15.19 -25.99
CA VAL A 241 -3.10 -15.27 -26.46
C VAL A 241 -2.33 -16.24 -25.55
N PRO A 242 -1.53 -17.18 -26.09
CA PRO A 242 -0.70 -18.07 -25.29
C PRO A 242 0.20 -17.31 -24.32
N ILE A 243 0.33 -17.79 -23.07
CA ILE A 243 1.09 -17.10 -22.02
C ILE A 243 2.57 -16.95 -22.39
N GLU A 244 3.12 -17.86 -23.17
CA GLU A 244 4.51 -17.87 -23.63
C GLU A 244 4.82 -16.69 -24.56
N GLU A 245 3.80 -16.16 -25.23
CA GLU A 245 3.91 -15.00 -26.12
C GLU A 245 3.81 -13.67 -25.36
N ILE A 246 3.39 -13.70 -24.09
CA ILE A 246 3.20 -12.50 -23.26
C ILE A 246 4.45 -12.23 -22.43
N THR A 247 5.38 -11.47 -22.98
CA THR A 247 6.67 -11.17 -22.37
C THR A 247 6.62 -9.98 -21.41
N LYS A 248 7.65 -9.87 -20.55
CA LYS A 248 7.84 -8.71 -19.67
C LYS A 248 8.02 -7.46 -20.53
N GLY A 249 7.09 -6.50 -20.42
CA GLY A 249 7.09 -5.28 -21.24
C GLY A 249 6.08 -5.27 -22.37
N SER A 250 5.42 -6.40 -22.69
CA SER A 250 4.39 -6.42 -23.73
C SER A 250 3.15 -5.59 -23.30
N PRO A 251 2.46 -4.93 -24.24
CA PRO A 251 1.22 -4.20 -23.96
C PRO A 251 0.12 -5.07 -23.34
N LEU A 252 0.04 -6.35 -23.75
CA LEU A 252 -0.94 -7.29 -23.19
C LEU A 252 -0.68 -7.56 -21.72
N ARG A 253 0.60 -7.77 -21.33
CA ARG A 253 0.95 -7.94 -19.92
C ARG A 253 0.58 -6.71 -19.10
N GLN A 254 0.79 -5.52 -19.65
CA GLN A 254 0.44 -4.28 -18.99
C GLN A 254 -1.09 -4.17 -18.78
N LYS A 255 -1.88 -4.54 -19.78
CA LYS A 255 -3.36 -4.62 -19.67
C LYS A 255 -3.77 -5.63 -18.57
N GLY A 256 -3.15 -6.81 -18.54
CA GLY A 256 -3.37 -7.82 -17.51
C GLY A 256 -3.02 -7.30 -16.11
N LYS A 257 -1.88 -6.61 -15.96
CA LYS A 257 -1.46 -6.02 -14.68
C LYS A 257 -2.46 -4.99 -14.16
N ILE A 258 -2.90 -4.06 -15.01
CA ILE A 258 -3.87 -3.02 -14.63
C ILE A 258 -5.20 -3.65 -14.23
N ALA A 259 -5.69 -4.61 -15.03
CA ALA A 259 -6.93 -5.31 -14.73
C ALA A 259 -6.87 -6.05 -13.39
N GLU A 260 -5.77 -6.76 -13.10
CA GLU A 260 -5.57 -7.43 -11.82
C GLU A 260 -5.60 -6.49 -10.62
N LEU A 261 -4.95 -5.34 -10.72
CA LEU A 261 -4.87 -4.36 -9.63
C LEU A 261 -6.20 -3.64 -9.39
N ALA A 262 -7.00 -3.39 -10.45
CA ALA A 262 -8.19 -2.56 -10.38
C ALA A 262 -9.49 -3.32 -10.19
N LEU A 263 -9.62 -4.55 -10.73
CA LEU A 263 -10.93 -5.17 -10.95
C LEU A 263 -11.32 -6.23 -9.91
N GLY A 264 -10.38 -6.75 -9.14
CA GLY A 264 -10.61 -7.86 -8.19
C GLY A 264 -11.71 -7.61 -7.16
N TYR A 265 -12.01 -6.36 -6.84
CA TYR A 265 -13.01 -5.95 -5.86
C TYR A 265 -14.15 -5.13 -6.49
N GLY A 266 -14.60 -5.56 -7.66
CA GLY A 266 -15.73 -4.94 -8.35
C GLY A 266 -15.44 -3.58 -8.98
N GLY A 267 -14.15 -3.23 -9.13
CA GLY A 267 -13.74 -2.04 -9.85
C GLY A 267 -14.33 -1.99 -11.26
N ALA A 268 -14.45 -0.79 -11.79
CA ALA A 268 -14.93 -0.51 -13.15
C ALA A 268 -14.00 0.52 -13.80
N VAL A 269 -14.43 1.18 -14.86
CA VAL A 269 -13.67 2.18 -15.61
C VAL A 269 -12.97 3.19 -14.68
N GLY A 270 -13.67 3.76 -13.70
CA GLY A 270 -13.08 4.71 -12.76
C GLY A 270 -11.92 4.14 -11.94
N ALA A 271 -11.94 2.84 -11.59
CA ALA A 271 -10.83 2.19 -10.90
C ALA A 271 -9.62 2.01 -11.82
N LEU A 272 -9.83 1.63 -13.09
CA LEU A 272 -8.78 1.53 -14.10
C LEU A 272 -8.10 2.89 -14.33
N THR A 273 -8.88 3.96 -14.49
CA THR A 273 -8.38 5.32 -14.65
C THR A 273 -7.56 5.77 -13.44
N SER A 274 -8.07 5.53 -12.22
CA SER A 274 -7.36 5.87 -10.98
C SER A 274 -6.05 5.10 -10.79
N MET A 275 -5.94 3.90 -11.36
CA MET A 275 -4.72 3.09 -11.39
C MET A 275 -3.76 3.48 -12.52
N GLY A 276 -4.06 4.55 -13.24
CA GLY A 276 -3.18 5.07 -14.28
C GLY A 276 -3.30 4.39 -15.64
N ALA A 277 -4.42 3.75 -15.95
CA ALA A 277 -4.63 3.05 -17.22
C ALA A 277 -4.35 3.95 -18.44
N LEU A 278 -4.81 5.20 -18.40
CA LEU A 278 -4.60 6.17 -19.48
C LEU A 278 -3.12 6.54 -19.62
N ALA A 279 -2.43 6.79 -18.51
CA ALA A 279 -1.00 7.08 -18.49
C ALA A 279 -0.14 5.89 -18.99
N MET A 280 -0.69 4.68 -18.94
CA MET A 280 -0.06 3.46 -19.44
C MET A 280 -0.42 3.14 -20.92
N GLY A 281 -1.09 4.10 -21.61
CA GLY A 281 -1.37 4.00 -23.05
C GLY A 281 -2.67 3.30 -23.41
N LEU A 282 -3.60 3.10 -22.47
CA LEU A 282 -4.96 2.65 -22.75
C LEU A 282 -5.86 3.84 -23.10
N SER A 283 -6.72 3.72 -24.10
CA SER A 283 -7.70 4.74 -24.40
C SER A 283 -8.96 4.59 -23.50
N GLU A 284 -9.69 5.68 -23.30
CA GLU A 284 -10.95 5.63 -22.52
C GLU A 284 -11.97 4.66 -23.13
N GLU A 285 -11.97 4.52 -24.45
CA GLU A 285 -12.88 3.63 -25.21
C GLU A 285 -12.57 2.15 -24.96
N GLU A 286 -11.32 1.78 -24.66
CA GLU A 286 -10.92 0.41 -24.34
C GLU A 286 -11.35 -0.05 -22.93
N LEU A 287 -11.49 0.89 -21.98
CA LEU A 287 -11.68 0.56 -20.57
C LEU A 287 -12.95 -0.25 -20.27
N PRO A 288 -14.14 0.05 -20.86
CA PRO A 288 -15.34 -0.76 -20.63
C PRO A 288 -15.19 -2.20 -21.14
N GLY A 289 -14.54 -2.37 -22.30
CA GLY A 289 -14.21 -3.68 -22.86
C GLY A 289 -13.30 -4.48 -21.94
N LEU A 290 -12.27 -3.85 -21.40
CA LEU A 290 -11.31 -4.47 -20.47
C LEU A 290 -12.01 -4.98 -19.20
N VAL A 291 -12.92 -4.17 -18.62
CA VAL A 291 -13.72 -4.58 -17.45
C VAL A 291 -14.56 -5.83 -17.77
N SER A 292 -15.25 -5.84 -18.88
CA SER A 292 -16.11 -6.96 -19.30
C SER A 292 -15.30 -8.22 -19.54
N THR A 293 -14.18 -8.10 -20.24
CA THR A 293 -13.28 -9.21 -20.57
C THR A 293 -12.68 -9.84 -19.31
N TRP A 294 -12.23 -9.02 -18.36
CA TRP A 294 -11.71 -9.52 -17.09
C TRP A 294 -12.78 -10.26 -16.29
N ARG A 295 -14.00 -9.70 -16.19
CA ARG A 295 -15.11 -10.34 -15.47
C ARG A 295 -15.51 -11.67 -16.09
N ASN A 296 -15.53 -11.77 -17.40
CA ASN A 296 -15.80 -13.01 -18.12
C ASN A 296 -14.72 -14.07 -17.90
N ALA A 297 -13.45 -13.66 -17.78
CA ALA A 297 -12.32 -14.54 -17.45
C ALA A 297 -12.32 -14.98 -15.97
N ASN A 298 -13.07 -14.29 -15.09
CA ASN A 298 -13.11 -14.56 -13.65
C ASN A 298 -14.55 -14.73 -13.14
N PRO A 299 -15.32 -15.70 -13.67
CA PRO A 299 -16.74 -15.85 -13.35
C PRO A 299 -16.99 -16.22 -11.88
N HIS A 300 -16.14 -17.03 -11.26
CA HIS A 300 -16.28 -17.40 -9.85
C HIS A 300 -16.03 -16.22 -8.90
N ILE A 301 -15.07 -15.34 -9.22
CA ILE A 301 -14.85 -14.11 -8.45
C ILE A 301 -16.06 -13.18 -8.56
N THR A 302 -16.59 -12.99 -9.76
CA THR A 302 -17.76 -12.12 -9.96
C THR A 302 -19.01 -12.66 -9.27
N GLN A 303 -19.22 -13.98 -9.31
CA GLN A 303 -20.32 -14.63 -8.60
C GLN A 303 -20.14 -14.52 -7.08
N PHE A 304 -18.92 -14.70 -6.58
CA PHE A 304 -18.60 -14.60 -5.15
C PHE A 304 -18.94 -13.22 -4.57
N TRP A 305 -18.81 -12.13 -5.34
CA TRP A 305 -19.22 -10.81 -4.87
C TRP A 305 -20.72 -10.77 -4.53
N TRP A 306 -21.54 -11.36 -5.40
CA TRP A 306 -23.00 -11.33 -5.24
C TRP A 306 -23.47 -12.33 -4.18
N ASP A 307 -22.87 -13.49 -4.11
CA ASP A 307 -23.17 -14.49 -3.08
C ASP A 307 -22.88 -13.93 -1.67
N VAL A 308 -21.75 -13.22 -1.52
CA VAL A 308 -21.38 -12.55 -0.27
C VAL A 308 -22.36 -11.43 0.08
N ASP A 309 -22.77 -10.63 -0.90
CA ASP A 309 -23.76 -9.57 -0.69
C ASP A 309 -25.10 -10.14 -0.22
N GLU A 310 -25.62 -11.12 -0.95
CA GLU A 310 -26.89 -11.77 -0.62
C GLU A 310 -26.84 -12.42 0.77
N ALA A 311 -25.77 -13.16 1.08
CA ALA A 311 -25.62 -13.78 2.38
C ALA A 311 -25.57 -12.77 3.53
N ALA A 312 -24.84 -11.66 3.37
CA ALA A 312 -24.78 -10.59 4.36
C ALA A 312 -26.14 -9.90 4.55
N VAL A 313 -26.81 -9.57 3.47
CA VAL A 313 -28.17 -8.98 3.48
C VAL A 313 -29.17 -9.90 4.15
N ARG A 314 -29.17 -11.19 3.78
CA ARG A 314 -30.06 -12.20 4.36
C ARG A 314 -29.79 -12.40 5.85
N ALA A 315 -28.51 -12.43 6.27
CA ALA A 315 -28.18 -12.54 7.69
C ALA A 315 -28.75 -11.38 8.52
N VAL A 316 -28.76 -10.16 7.97
CA VAL A 316 -29.31 -8.97 8.64
C VAL A 316 -30.82 -8.97 8.65
N ARG A 317 -31.47 -9.28 7.51
CA ARG A 317 -32.93 -9.29 7.36
C ARG A 317 -33.61 -10.38 8.20
N GLU A 318 -33.08 -11.60 8.10
CA GLU A 318 -33.68 -12.77 8.74
C GLU A 318 -33.13 -13.04 10.15
N ARG A 319 -32.06 -12.33 10.54
CA ARG A 319 -31.34 -12.54 11.81
C ARG A 319 -30.90 -13.99 12.02
N LYS A 320 -30.51 -14.65 10.93
CA LYS A 320 -30.01 -16.03 10.90
C LYS A 320 -28.57 -16.07 10.44
N GLU A 321 -27.88 -17.14 10.78
CA GLU A 321 -26.56 -17.41 10.22
C GLU A 321 -26.71 -17.81 8.74
N THR A 322 -25.82 -17.26 7.90
CA THR A 322 -25.70 -17.60 6.49
C THR A 322 -24.26 -17.92 6.15
N GLN A 323 -24.02 -18.68 5.08
CA GLN A 323 -22.69 -19.13 4.69
C GLN A 323 -22.49 -19.05 3.20
N VAL A 324 -21.28 -18.65 2.78
CA VAL A 324 -20.78 -18.70 1.41
C VAL A 324 -19.37 -19.28 1.44
N GLY A 325 -19.22 -20.49 0.90
CA GLY A 325 -17.93 -21.20 0.99
C GLY A 325 -17.42 -21.30 2.42
N LEU A 326 -16.24 -20.73 2.68
CA LEU A 326 -15.59 -20.71 3.98
C LEU A 326 -16.02 -19.51 4.87
N ILE A 327 -16.83 -18.61 4.37
CA ILE A 327 -17.24 -17.38 5.07
C ILE A 327 -18.62 -17.58 5.67
N ARG A 328 -18.79 -17.23 6.95
CA ARG A 328 -20.09 -17.25 7.63
C ARG A 328 -20.45 -15.86 8.09
N PHE A 329 -21.72 -15.49 7.92
CA PHE A 329 -22.29 -14.25 8.43
C PHE A 329 -23.25 -14.55 9.57
N GLN A 330 -23.12 -13.82 10.66
CA GLN A 330 -23.97 -13.96 11.85
C GLN A 330 -24.41 -12.61 12.35
N TYR A 331 -25.71 -12.39 12.45
CA TYR A 331 -26.24 -11.22 13.16
C TYR A 331 -26.41 -11.53 14.64
N ALA A 332 -25.74 -10.79 15.50
CA ALA A 332 -25.86 -10.93 16.94
C ALA A 332 -25.70 -9.59 17.66
N SER A 333 -26.58 -9.29 18.60
CA SER A 333 -26.50 -8.10 19.47
C SER A 333 -26.30 -6.78 18.72
N GLY A 334 -27.00 -6.59 17.59
CA GLY A 334 -26.89 -5.35 16.80
C GLY A 334 -25.62 -5.24 15.96
N ILE A 335 -24.93 -6.35 15.71
CA ILE A 335 -23.70 -6.40 14.91
C ILE A 335 -23.83 -7.53 13.90
N LEU A 336 -23.49 -7.27 12.64
CA LEU A 336 -23.21 -8.30 11.67
C LEU A 336 -21.74 -8.69 11.76
N PHE A 337 -21.48 -9.97 12.01
CA PHE A 337 -20.15 -10.55 12.00
C PHE A 337 -19.92 -11.32 10.70
N ALA A 338 -18.84 -11.05 10.00
CA ALA A 338 -18.30 -11.90 8.96
C ALA A 338 -17.16 -12.74 9.60
N MET A 339 -17.34 -14.04 9.67
CA MET A 339 -16.36 -14.97 10.24
C MET A 339 -15.43 -15.46 9.14
N LEU A 340 -14.14 -15.16 9.31
CA LEU A 340 -13.05 -15.56 8.40
C LEU A 340 -12.66 -17.02 8.61
N PRO A 341 -11.98 -17.67 7.66
CA PRO A 341 -11.48 -19.03 7.79
C PRO A 341 -10.59 -19.25 9.02
N SER A 342 -9.87 -18.23 9.47
CA SER A 342 -9.07 -18.21 10.70
C SER A 342 -9.89 -18.26 12.00
N GLY A 343 -11.22 -18.17 11.91
CA GLY A 343 -12.12 -18.02 13.06
C GLY A 343 -12.23 -16.58 13.58
N ARG A 344 -11.46 -15.63 13.06
CA ARG A 344 -11.58 -14.22 13.41
C ARG A 344 -12.82 -13.60 12.79
N LYS A 345 -13.41 -12.60 13.47
CA LYS A 345 -14.64 -11.94 13.06
C LYS A 345 -14.38 -10.50 12.64
N LEU A 346 -14.89 -10.10 11.48
CA LEU A 346 -15.04 -8.69 11.10
C LEU A 346 -16.41 -8.22 11.59
N ALA A 347 -16.48 -7.02 12.16
CA ALA A 347 -17.69 -6.50 12.79
C ALA A 347 -18.24 -5.28 12.04
N TYR A 348 -19.53 -5.32 11.69
CA TYR A 348 -20.30 -4.23 11.10
C TYR A 348 -21.38 -3.82 12.09
N VAL A 349 -21.20 -2.64 12.71
CA VAL A 349 -22.04 -2.20 13.84
C VAL A 349 -23.35 -1.61 13.33
N LYS A 350 -24.44 -1.93 14.02
CA LYS A 350 -25.81 -1.48 13.69
C LYS A 350 -26.17 -1.61 12.21
N PRO A 351 -25.97 -2.82 11.62
CA PRO A 351 -26.27 -3.07 10.22
C PRO A 351 -27.78 -2.92 9.99
N ARG A 352 -28.15 -2.30 8.86
CA ARG A 352 -29.54 -2.21 8.38
C ARG A 352 -29.59 -1.99 6.89
N MET A 353 -30.73 -2.30 6.29
CA MET A 353 -31.02 -1.87 4.94
C MET A 353 -31.21 -0.36 4.90
N GLY A 354 -30.74 0.27 3.86
CA GLY A 354 -30.83 1.70 3.63
C GLY A 354 -30.54 2.05 2.19
N VAL A 355 -30.76 3.31 1.83
CA VAL A 355 -30.42 3.81 0.48
C VAL A 355 -28.97 4.27 0.48
N ASN A 356 -28.18 3.76 -0.47
CA ASN A 356 -26.79 4.15 -0.65
C ASN A 356 -26.65 5.52 -1.34
N LYS A 357 -25.43 6.03 -1.45
CA LYS A 357 -25.16 7.32 -2.11
C LYS A 357 -25.56 7.40 -3.59
N TYR A 358 -25.91 6.27 -4.21
CA TYR A 358 -26.39 6.19 -5.59
C TYR A 358 -27.91 6.00 -5.71
N GLY A 359 -28.65 6.14 -4.60
CA GLY A 359 -30.10 5.98 -4.57
C GLY A 359 -30.60 4.52 -4.64
N ARG A 360 -29.72 3.53 -4.41
CA ARG A 360 -30.07 2.10 -4.44
C ARG A 360 -30.15 1.52 -3.04
N ASP A 361 -31.09 0.59 -2.86
CA ASP A 361 -31.17 -0.19 -1.61
C ASP A 361 -29.93 -1.06 -1.44
N GLY A 362 -29.38 -1.04 -0.22
CA GLY A 362 -28.18 -1.79 0.11
C GLY A 362 -27.99 -1.92 1.61
N LEU A 363 -26.97 -2.67 1.99
CA LEU A 363 -26.57 -2.81 3.40
C LEU A 363 -25.78 -1.58 3.85
N THR A 364 -26.15 -1.02 5.00
CA THR A 364 -25.45 0.07 5.65
C THR A 364 -25.08 -0.31 7.09
N TYR A 365 -24.05 0.31 7.62
CA TYR A 365 -23.57 0.09 9.00
C TYR A 365 -22.94 1.34 9.57
N GLU A 366 -22.71 1.39 10.89
CA GLU A 366 -22.02 2.50 11.54
C GLU A 366 -20.54 2.18 11.77
N GLY A 367 -19.66 3.15 11.57
CA GLY A 367 -18.25 3.02 11.79
C GLY A 367 -17.49 4.33 11.59
N VAL A 368 -16.17 4.29 11.70
CA VAL A 368 -15.31 5.45 11.48
C VAL A 368 -15.14 5.67 9.97
N GLY A 369 -15.60 6.81 9.47
CA GLY A 369 -15.47 7.25 8.09
C GLY A 369 -14.09 7.83 7.74
N GLU A 370 -13.95 8.33 6.51
CA GLU A 370 -12.69 8.90 6.00
C GLU A 370 -12.25 10.15 6.77
N ASN A 371 -13.19 10.96 7.20
CA ASN A 371 -12.99 12.15 8.04
C ASN A 371 -12.72 11.82 9.52
N LYS A 372 -12.50 10.53 9.87
CA LYS A 372 -12.28 10.00 11.23
C LYS A 372 -13.45 10.21 12.19
N LYS A 373 -14.64 10.54 11.70
CA LYS A 373 -15.87 10.64 12.48
C LYS A 373 -16.66 9.33 12.43
N TRP A 374 -17.44 9.10 13.49
CA TRP A 374 -18.38 7.98 13.52
C TRP A 374 -19.60 8.36 12.70
N GLU A 375 -19.87 7.59 11.66
CA GLU A 375 -20.93 7.86 10.69
C GLU A 375 -21.52 6.57 10.12
N ARG A 376 -22.65 6.72 9.42
CA ARG A 376 -23.24 5.62 8.66
C ARG A 376 -22.62 5.53 7.29
N MET A 377 -22.25 4.31 6.94
CA MET A 377 -21.55 3.99 5.70
C MET A 377 -22.27 2.91 4.93
N ASP A 378 -22.15 2.97 3.62
CA ASP A 378 -22.63 1.92 2.72
C ASP A 378 -21.62 0.77 2.66
N THR A 379 -22.16 -0.44 2.42
CA THR A 379 -21.34 -1.59 2.00
C THR A 379 -22.12 -2.41 0.96
N TYR A 380 -21.39 -3.22 0.23
CA TYR A 380 -21.93 -4.05 -0.86
C TYR A 380 -20.96 -5.21 -1.10
N GLY A 381 -21.37 -6.21 -1.88
CA GLY A 381 -20.65 -7.45 -2.05
C GLY A 381 -19.16 -7.32 -2.31
N PRO A 382 -18.70 -6.63 -3.36
CA PRO A 382 -17.27 -6.40 -3.63
C PRO A 382 -16.52 -5.76 -2.45
N LYS A 383 -17.13 -4.81 -1.73
CA LYS A 383 -16.52 -4.16 -0.57
C LYS A 383 -16.41 -5.09 0.64
N LEU A 384 -17.40 -5.95 0.83
CA LEU A 384 -17.35 -7.01 1.85
C LEU A 384 -16.24 -8.02 1.51
N VAL A 385 -16.15 -8.43 0.24
CA VAL A 385 -15.09 -9.34 -0.24
C VAL A 385 -13.71 -8.73 -0.06
N GLU A 386 -13.50 -7.46 -0.39
CA GLU A 386 -12.24 -6.75 -0.12
C GLU A 386 -11.85 -6.85 1.36
N ASN A 387 -12.77 -6.53 2.27
CA ASN A 387 -12.50 -6.62 3.71
C ASN A 387 -12.19 -8.05 4.17
N ILE A 388 -12.90 -9.05 3.64
CA ILE A 388 -12.71 -10.47 3.94
C ILE A 388 -11.33 -10.95 3.46
N VAL A 389 -10.97 -10.65 2.22
CA VAL A 389 -9.68 -11.02 1.63
C VAL A 389 -8.53 -10.36 2.39
N GLN A 390 -8.59 -9.06 2.62
CA GLN A 390 -7.58 -8.34 3.37
C GLN A 390 -7.47 -8.83 4.81
N GLY A 391 -8.59 -9.13 5.46
CA GLY A 391 -8.63 -9.70 6.80
C GLY A 391 -7.99 -11.09 6.85
N THR A 392 -8.28 -11.95 5.88
CA THR A 392 -7.71 -13.30 5.78
C THR A 392 -6.21 -13.26 5.47
N SER A 393 -5.78 -12.41 4.54
CA SER A 393 -4.36 -12.19 4.22
C SER A 393 -3.56 -11.71 5.44
N ARG A 394 -4.15 -10.80 6.22
CA ARG A 394 -3.58 -10.36 7.50
C ARG A 394 -3.43 -11.49 8.50
N ASP A 395 -4.37 -12.42 8.56
CA ASP A 395 -4.30 -13.56 9.48
C ASP A 395 -3.22 -14.57 9.05
N ILE A 396 -3.05 -14.79 7.75
CA ILE A 396 -1.95 -15.60 7.19
C ILE A 396 -0.59 -14.97 7.55
N LEU A 397 -0.43 -13.65 7.34
CA LEU A 397 0.79 -12.94 7.72
C LEU A 397 1.06 -13.04 9.23
N ALA A 398 0.04 -12.90 10.07
CA ALA A 398 0.20 -12.99 11.52
C ALA A 398 0.74 -14.34 11.96
N GLU A 399 0.24 -15.44 11.40
CA GLU A 399 0.74 -16.78 11.69
C GLU A 399 2.13 -17.04 11.11
N ALA A 400 2.42 -16.51 9.91
CA ALA A 400 3.77 -16.57 9.34
C ALA A 400 4.79 -15.87 10.24
N MET A 401 4.48 -14.67 10.72
CA MET A 401 5.34 -13.94 11.66
C MET A 401 5.54 -14.70 12.97
N MET A 402 4.50 -15.39 13.49
CA MET A 402 4.65 -16.24 14.68
C MET A 402 5.58 -17.43 14.44
N ARG A 403 5.49 -18.08 13.27
CA ARG A 403 6.40 -19.17 12.89
C ARG A 403 7.85 -18.69 12.78
N LEU A 404 8.08 -17.54 12.11
CA LEU A 404 9.40 -16.92 12.01
C LEU A 404 9.99 -16.61 13.41
N ASN A 405 9.19 -16.02 14.30
CA ASN A 405 9.64 -15.77 15.66
C ASN A 405 9.93 -17.06 16.45
N LYS A 406 9.11 -18.09 16.32
CA LYS A 406 9.32 -19.41 16.93
C LYS A 406 10.60 -20.08 16.41
N ALA A 407 10.95 -19.86 15.15
CA ALA A 407 12.20 -20.30 14.54
C ALA A 407 13.42 -19.47 14.99
N GLY A 408 13.24 -18.44 15.83
CA GLY A 408 14.31 -17.64 16.41
C GLY A 408 14.66 -16.37 15.61
N PHE A 409 13.86 -15.99 14.62
CA PHE A 409 14.07 -14.78 13.85
C PHE A 409 13.56 -13.53 14.56
N SER A 410 14.32 -12.45 14.47
CA SER A 410 14.00 -11.14 15.03
C SER A 410 13.32 -10.25 13.98
N ILE A 411 11.99 -10.20 13.96
CA ILE A 411 11.26 -9.25 13.13
C ILE A 411 11.33 -7.87 13.79
N VAL A 412 11.78 -6.85 13.04
CA VAL A 412 11.92 -5.47 13.53
C VAL A 412 10.75 -4.58 13.16
N PHE A 413 10.15 -4.82 12.01
CA PHE A 413 8.85 -4.26 11.60
C PHE A 413 8.28 -5.09 10.44
N HIS A 414 7.10 -4.74 9.99
CA HIS A 414 6.49 -5.29 8.77
C HIS A 414 5.73 -4.20 8.02
N VAL A 415 5.60 -4.36 6.71
CA VAL A 415 4.92 -3.43 5.82
C VAL A 415 3.95 -4.22 4.95
N HIS A 416 2.64 -3.95 5.07
CA HIS A 416 1.58 -4.71 4.38
C HIS A 416 1.70 -6.22 4.62
N ASP A 417 2.17 -6.96 3.64
CA ASP A 417 2.38 -8.40 3.59
C ASP A 417 3.86 -8.83 3.65
N GLU A 418 4.75 -7.86 3.84
CA GLU A 418 6.20 -7.99 3.95
C GLU A 418 6.65 -8.02 5.41
N ALA A 419 7.55 -8.91 5.78
CA ALA A 419 8.23 -8.94 7.07
C ALA A 419 9.71 -8.57 6.92
N VAL A 420 10.22 -7.68 7.78
CA VAL A 420 11.62 -7.26 7.83
C VAL A 420 12.29 -7.83 9.06
N LEU A 421 13.29 -8.68 8.85
CA LEU A 421 13.99 -9.42 9.86
C LEU A 421 15.43 -8.92 10.00
N GLU A 422 15.90 -8.72 11.25
CA GLU A 422 17.28 -8.41 11.56
C GLU A 422 18.00 -9.72 11.89
N VAL A 423 18.93 -10.16 11.02
CA VAL A 423 19.55 -11.48 11.07
C VAL A 423 21.06 -11.33 11.10
N PRO A 424 21.79 -12.01 12.02
CA PRO A 424 23.27 -11.99 12.03
C PRO A 424 23.84 -12.44 10.69
N GLU A 425 24.93 -11.81 10.26
CA GLU A 425 25.64 -12.21 9.04
C GLU A 425 26.07 -13.67 9.08
N GLY A 426 25.96 -14.34 7.94
CA GLY A 426 26.28 -15.77 7.83
C GLY A 426 25.29 -16.73 8.50
N LYS A 427 24.21 -16.23 9.11
CA LYS A 427 23.20 -17.02 9.77
C LYS A 427 21.91 -17.03 8.93
N SER A 428 21.41 -18.23 8.59
CA SER A 428 20.21 -18.43 7.78
C SER A 428 20.34 -17.90 6.34
N SER A 429 19.31 -18.13 5.54
CA SER A 429 19.21 -17.64 4.15
C SER A 429 17.84 -17.04 3.87
N VAL A 430 17.73 -16.29 2.78
CA VAL A 430 16.47 -15.75 2.26
C VAL A 430 15.47 -16.88 1.98
N GLU A 431 15.95 -18.00 1.38
CA GLU A 431 15.12 -19.15 1.02
C GLU A 431 14.52 -19.80 2.27
N GLU A 432 15.28 -19.92 3.36
CA GLU A 432 14.79 -20.46 4.62
C GLU A 432 13.67 -19.60 5.20
N VAL A 433 13.85 -18.28 5.24
CA VAL A 433 12.85 -17.33 5.73
C VAL A 433 11.59 -17.39 4.87
N CYS A 434 11.75 -17.35 3.54
CA CYS A 434 10.62 -17.44 2.59
C CYS A 434 9.88 -18.77 2.71
N ARG A 435 10.58 -19.88 2.89
CA ARG A 435 9.98 -21.20 3.11
C ARG A 435 9.11 -21.22 4.37
N ILE A 436 9.63 -20.72 5.50
CA ILE A 436 8.88 -20.66 6.76
C ILE A 436 7.66 -19.74 6.62
N MET A 437 7.83 -18.60 5.94
CA MET A 437 6.76 -17.64 5.71
C MET A 437 5.65 -18.25 4.86
N ALA A 438 5.99 -19.00 3.82
CA ALA A 438 5.05 -19.60 2.88
C ALA A 438 4.35 -20.88 3.40
N GLU A 439 4.72 -21.41 4.59
CA GLU A 439 4.00 -22.54 5.19
C GLU A 439 2.53 -22.17 5.42
N PRO A 440 1.56 -22.95 4.92
CA PRO A 440 0.15 -22.65 5.13
C PRO A 440 -0.24 -22.85 6.59
N PRO A 441 -1.06 -21.94 7.18
CA PRO A 441 -1.73 -22.20 8.44
C PRO A 441 -2.60 -23.46 8.40
N SER A 442 -2.86 -24.08 9.57
CA SER A 442 -3.66 -25.31 9.66
C SER A 442 -5.10 -25.20 9.16
N TRP A 443 -5.64 -23.98 9.12
CA TRP A 443 -6.98 -23.70 8.60
C TRP A 443 -6.99 -23.35 7.11
N VAL A 444 -5.82 -23.32 6.45
CA VAL A 444 -5.68 -23.03 5.02
C VAL A 444 -5.45 -24.34 4.27
N HIS A 445 -6.43 -24.75 3.48
CA HIS A 445 -6.35 -25.94 2.65
C HIS A 445 -6.49 -25.58 1.17
N GLY A 446 -5.56 -26.02 0.34
CA GLY A 446 -5.62 -25.80 -1.12
C GLY A 446 -5.27 -24.39 -1.61
N LEU A 447 -4.76 -23.52 -0.74
CA LEU A 447 -4.23 -22.20 -1.14
C LEU A 447 -2.73 -22.31 -1.36
N PRO A 448 -2.21 -22.18 -2.58
CA PRO A 448 -0.78 -22.13 -2.81
C PRO A 448 -0.22 -20.79 -2.32
N LEU A 449 0.59 -20.84 -1.27
CA LEU A 449 1.32 -19.69 -0.75
C LEU A 449 2.75 -19.67 -1.29
N ARG A 450 3.26 -18.47 -1.53
CA ARG A 450 4.64 -18.22 -1.91
C ARG A 450 5.11 -16.92 -1.29
N ALA A 451 6.34 -16.91 -0.79
CA ALA A 451 7.05 -15.73 -0.38
C ALA A 451 8.33 -15.61 -1.20
N ASP A 452 8.65 -14.39 -1.60
CA ASP A 452 9.89 -14.02 -2.25
C ASP A 452 10.62 -13.02 -1.33
N GLY A 453 11.95 -12.92 -1.44
CA GLY A 453 12.69 -12.07 -0.52
C GLY A 453 14.08 -11.73 -1.04
N TYR A 454 14.73 -10.84 -0.30
CA TYR A 454 16.10 -10.41 -0.57
C TYR A 454 16.79 -10.04 0.75
N GLU A 455 18.10 -9.86 0.69
CA GLU A 455 18.87 -9.33 1.82
C GLU A 455 19.47 -7.96 1.50
N CYS A 456 19.65 -7.12 2.52
CA CYS A 456 20.19 -5.78 2.35
C CYS A 456 20.80 -5.23 3.64
N GLN A 457 21.67 -4.22 3.51
CA GLN A 457 22.30 -3.50 4.61
C GLN A 457 21.55 -2.23 5.04
N PHE A 458 20.51 -1.86 4.31
CA PHE A 458 19.53 -0.85 4.68
C PHE A 458 18.20 -1.20 4.03
N TYR A 459 17.09 -0.82 4.66
CA TYR A 459 15.76 -1.16 4.14
C TYR A 459 15.51 -0.45 2.81
N LYS A 460 15.10 -1.20 1.82
CA LYS A 460 14.67 -0.73 0.50
C LYS A 460 13.47 -1.55 0.05
N LYS A 461 12.82 -1.15 -1.03
CA LYS A 461 11.82 -1.96 -1.71
C LYS A 461 12.30 -2.25 -3.13
N ASP A 462 12.33 -3.53 -3.48
CA ASP A 462 12.63 -3.98 -4.84
C ASP A 462 11.47 -3.70 -5.79
#